data_3102ab137cb61d3d9ab983d0c1535cb2
#
_entry.id   3102ab137cb61d3d9ab983d0c1535cb2
#
_cell.length_a   1.000
_cell.length_b   1.000
_cell.length_c   1.000
_cell.angle_alpha   90.00
_cell.angle_beta   90.00
_cell.angle_gamma   90.00
#
_symmetry.space_group_name_H-M   'P 1'
#
loop_
_entity.id
_entity.type
_entity.pdbx_description
1 polymer ?
#
loop_
_entity_poly.entity_id
_entity_poly.type
_entity_poly.pdbx_seq_one_letter_code
_entity_poly.pdbx_strand_id
1 'polypeptide(L)'
;MKKLILAMSFVFFSFAAFAQMEKRTENAAISIYPNPTTDYITINNEDAVKNIVLFNMVGRKMRTFTVEKGERYEVSDLPNGLYVVQLFGKNNKVLTTQRLTKK
;
A
#
# COMPACT_ATOMS: atom_id res chain seq x y z
N MET A 1 27.65 31.71 -1.28
CA MET A 1 28.09 30.55 -2.05
C MET A 1 28.06 29.25 -1.22
N LYS A 2 28.62 29.25 -0.02
CA LYS A 2 28.60 28.04 0.81
C LYS A 2 27.18 27.57 1.19
N LYS A 3 26.25 28.50 1.36
CA LYS A 3 24.87 28.18 1.68
C LYS A 3 24.11 27.48 0.56
N LEU A 4 24.44 27.80 -0.69
CA LEU A 4 23.84 27.18 -1.86
C LEU A 4 24.27 25.72 -2.02
N ILE A 5 25.50 25.42 -1.73
CA ILE A 5 26.05 24.06 -1.81
C ILE A 5 25.38 23.16 -0.75
N LEU A 6 25.20 23.70 0.44
CA LEU A 6 24.54 22.97 1.53
C LEU A 6 23.07 22.63 1.20
N ALA A 7 22.35 23.56 0.54
CA ALA A 7 20.97 23.34 0.15
C ALA A 7 20.84 22.22 -0.90
N MET A 8 21.75 22.17 -1.86
CA MET A 8 21.76 21.12 -2.87
C MET A 8 22.03 19.74 -2.27
N SER A 9 22.93 19.67 -1.31
CA SER A 9 23.25 18.43 -0.62
C SER A 9 22.02 17.88 0.13
N PHE A 10 21.23 18.76 0.70
CA PHE A 10 20.03 18.39 1.44
C PHE A 10 18.97 17.77 0.54
N VAL A 11 18.79 18.33 -0.66
CA VAL A 11 17.82 17.80 -1.64
C VAL A 11 18.21 16.40 -2.09
N PHE A 12 19.49 16.16 -2.30
CA PHE A 12 19.99 14.84 -2.70
C PHE A 12 19.74 13.79 -1.64
N PHE A 13 19.87 14.15 -0.39
CA PHE A 13 19.64 13.23 0.73
C PHE A 13 18.18 12.79 0.81
N SER A 14 17.25 13.72 0.58
CA SER A 14 15.82 13.41 0.58
C SER A 14 15.45 12.41 -0.52
N PHE A 15 16.07 12.54 -1.68
CA PHE A 15 15.80 11.65 -2.80
C PHE A 15 16.27 10.22 -2.52
N ALA A 16 17.42 10.07 -1.90
CA ALA A 16 17.94 8.75 -1.54
C ALA A 16 17.05 8.02 -0.52
N ALA A 17 16.50 8.75 0.45
CA ALA A 17 15.61 8.18 1.45
C ALA A 17 14.32 7.65 0.80
N PHE A 18 13.79 8.35 -0.18
CA PHE A 18 12.59 7.92 -0.89
C PHE A 18 12.83 6.62 -1.68
N ALA A 19 13.98 6.52 -2.33
CA ALA A 19 14.32 5.31 -3.09
C ALA A 19 14.47 4.09 -2.18
N GLN A 20 14.98 4.27 -0.98
CA GLN A 20 15.11 3.18 -0.01
C GLN A 20 13.75 2.68 0.49
N MET A 21 12.78 3.55 0.62
CA MET A 21 11.43 3.15 1.01
C MET A 21 10.76 2.27 -0.04
N GLU A 22 10.96 2.56 -1.32
CA GLU A 22 10.43 1.73 -2.40
C GLU A 22 11.02 0.32 -2.38
N LYS A 23 12.30 0.19 -2.13
CA LYS A 23 12.95 -1.11 -2.06
C LYS A 23 12.45 -1.99 -0.92
N ARG A 24 12.01 -1.38 0.17
CA ARG A 24 11.49 -2.13 1.31
C ARG A 24 10.17 -2.83 1.00
N THR A 25 9.33 -2.23 0.16
CA THR A 25 8.06 -2.84 -0.20
C THR A 25 8.21 -4.06 -1.09
N GLU A 26 9.30 -4.17 -1.83
CA GLU A 26 9.57 -5.31 -2.70
C GLU A 26 9.86 -6.60 -1.94
N ASN A 27 10.32 -6.50 -0.71
CA ASN A 27 10.69 -7.66 0.10
C ASN A 27 9.50 -8.31 0.81
N ALA A 28 8.34 -7.70 0.77
CA ALA A 28 7.15 -8.25 1.39
C ALA A 28 6.54 -9.30 0.48
N ALA A 29 6.53 -10.56 0.92
CA ALA A 29 5.96 -11.68 0.17
C ALA A 29 4.44 -11.74 0.30
N ILE A 30 3.78 -10.59 0.32
CA ILE A 30 2.34 -10.47 0.47
C ILE A 30 1.75 -9.90 -0.79
N SER A 31 0.74 -10.56 -1.34
CA SER A 31 0.04 -10.09 -2.55
C SER A 31 -1.45 -10.05 -2.34
N ILE A 32 -2.08 -9.11 -3.01
CA ILE A 32 -3.52 -8.98 -3.09
C ILE A 32 -3.98 -9.65 -4.38
N TYR A 33 -5.06 -10.43 -4.32
CA TYR A 33 -5.62 -11.06 -5.50
C TYR A 33 -7.12 -11.26 -5.33
N PRO A 34 -7.89 -11.38 -6.42
CA PRO A 34 -7.45 -11.16 -7.80
C PRO A 34 -7.20 -9.68 -8.07
N ASN A 35 -6.35 -9.40 -9.05
CA ASN A 35 -6.06 -8.04 -9.48
C ASN A 35 -5.86 -8.06 -11.00
N PRO A 36 -6.79 -7.55 -11.81
CA PRO A 36 -8.00 -6.79 -11.42
C PRO A 36 -9.06 -7.57 -10.66
N THR A 37 -9.88 -6.87 -9.89
CA THR A 37 -10.98 -7.46 -9.14
C THR A 37 -12.32 -6.86 -9.53
N THR A 38 -13.39 -7.61 -9.33
CA THR A 38 -14.76 -7.13 -9.50
C THR A 38 -15.50 -7.09 -8.17
N ASP A 39 -15.45 -8.16 -7.41
CA ASP A 39 -16.30 -8.33 -6.23
C ASP A 39 -15.54 -8.30 -4.90
N TYR A 40 -14.38 -8.95 -4.84
CA TYR A 40 -13.66 -9.09 -3.59
C TYR A 40 -12.16 -9.16 -3.83
N ILE A 41 -11.40 -8.97 -2.76
CA ILE A 41 -9.98 -9.22 -2.73
C ILE A 41 -9.65 -10.14 -1.57
N THR A 42 -8.53 -10.80 -1.66
CA THR A 42 -7.95 -11.58 -0.57
C THR A 42 -6.44 -11.40 -0.59
N ILE A 43 -5.76 -11.95 0.40
CA ILE A 43 -4.31 -11.86 0.52
C ILE A 43 -3.72 -13.23 0.79
N ASN A 44 -2.46 -13.43 0.40
CA ASN A 44 -1.82 -14.74 0.50
C ASN A 44 -1.12 -15.00 1.83
N ASN A 45 -0.79 -13.99 2.60
CA ASN A 45 -0.07 -14.15 3.88
C ASN A 45 -0.84 -13.46 5.01
N GLU A 46 -1.96 -14.05 5.36
CA GLU A 46 -2.90 -13.46 6.31
C GLU A 46 -2.31 -13.29 7.71
N ASP A 47 -1.43 -14.21 8.12
CA ASP A 47 -0.87 -14.20 9.47
C ASP A 47 -0.01 -12.97 9.73
N ALA A 48 0.58 -12.40 8.69
CA ALA A 48 1.45 -11.24 8.82
C ALA A 48 0.70 -9.92 8.81
N VAL A 49 -0.57 -9.90 8.38
CA VAL A 49 -1.32 -8.69 8.12
C VAL A 49 -2.46 -8.53 9.12
N LYS A 50 -2.56 -7.34 9.71
CA LYS A 50 -3.64 -7.00 10.62
C LYS A 50 -4.79 -6.27 9.92
N ASN A 51 -4.45 -5.29 9.09
CA ASN A 51 -5.45 -4.46 8.41
C ASN A 51 -5.12 -4.25 6.95
N ILE A 52 -6.16 -4.07 6.15
CA ILE A 52 -6.07 -3.68 4.75
C ILE A 52 -6.78 -2.34 4.61
N VAL A 53 -6.10 -1.34 4.06
CA VAL A 53 -6.67 -0.01 3.87
C VAL A 53 -6.60 0.36 2.40
N LEU A 54 -7.76 0.72 1.83
CA LEU A 54 -7.88 1.13 0.44
C LEU A 54 -8.00 2.63 0.34
N PHE A 55 -7.18 3.22 -0.53
CA PHE A 55 -7.23 4.64 -0.86
C PHE A 55 -7.53 4.80 -2.33
N ASN A 56 -8.26 5.86 -2.68
CA ASN A 56 -8.40 6.22 -4.09
C ASN A 56 -7.15 6.98 -4.57
N MET A 57 -7.13 7.36 -5.84
CA MET A 57 -5.93 7.99 -6.43
C MET A 57 -5.67 9.41 -5.94
N VAL A 58 -6.64 10.05 -5.28
CA VAL A 58 -6.41 11.35 -4.64
C VAL A 58 -5.99 11.21 -3.17
N GLY A 59 -5.80 9.99 -2.69
CA GLY A 59 -5.32 9.73 -1.34
C GLY A 59 -6.40 9.67 -0.28
N ARG A 60 -7.67 9.56 -0.68
CA ARG A 60 -8.78 9.46 0.25
C ARG A 60 -8.98 8.02 0.67
N LYS A 61 -9.10 7.79 1.97
CA LYS A 61 -9.40 6.46 2.50
C LYS A 61 -10.82 6.05 2.11
N MET A 62 -10.94 4.95 1.39
CA MET A 62 -12.23 4.45 0.91
C MET A 62 -12.75 3.33 1.78
N ARG A 63 -11.89 2.45 2.25
CA ARG A 63 -12.29 1.30 3.04
C ARG A 63 -11.16 0.78 3.90
N THR A 64 -11.51 0.21 5.06
CA THR A 64 -10.59 -0.49 5.94
C THR A 64 -11.18 -1.85 6.29
N PHE A 65 -10.36 -2.88 6.19
CA PHE A 65 -10.74 -4.22 6.60
C PHE A 65 -9.81 -4.72 7.71
N THR A 66 -10.39 -5.42 8.67
CA THR A 66 -9.61 -6.19 9.63
C THR A 66 -9.38 -7.57 9.05
N VAL A 67 -8.13 -8.01 9.03
CA VAL A 67 -7.77 -9.29 8.40
C VAL A 67 -8.12 -10.44 9.33
N GLU A 68 -8.86 -11.42 8.79
CA GLU A 68 -9.20 -12.65 9.45
C GLU A 68 -8.92 -13.81 8.52
N LYS A 69 -8.48 -14.92 9.09
CA LYS A 69 -8.05 -16.07 8.30
C LYS A 69 -9.20 -16.64 7.48
N GLY A 70 -8.95 -16.87 6.20
CA GLY A 70 -9.92 -17.45 5.28
C GLY A 70 -10.97 -16.49 4.77
N GLU A 71 -10.88 -15.21 5.09
CA GLU A 71 -11.89 -14.24 4.70
C GLU A 71 -11.63 -13.62 3.34
N ARG A 72 -12.68 -13.16 2.72
CA ARG A 72 -12.66 -12.33 1.52
C ARG A 72 -13.15 -10.94 1.89
N TYR A 73 -12.61 -9.94 1.23
CA TYR A 73 -12.89 -8.54 1.56
C TYR A 73 -13.65 -7.91 0.41
N GLU A 74 -14.92 -7.62 0.65
CA GLU A 74 -15.85 -7.15 -0.37
C GLU A 74 -15.52 -5.73 -0.84
N VAL A 75 -15.39 -5.57 -2.15
CA VAL A 75 -15.16 -4.29 -2.80
C VAL A 75 -16.15 -4.05 -3.94
N SER A 76 -17.18 -4.86 -4.06
CA SER A 76 -18.13 -4.82 -5.17
C SER A 76 -18.85 -3.49 -5.29
N ASP A 77 -19.08 -2.81 -4.16
CA ASP A 77 -19.77 -1.52 -4.12
C ASP A 77 -18.87 -0.32 -4.37
N LEU A 78 -17.55 -0.53 -4.51
CA LEU A 78 -16.64 0.56 -4.80
C LEU A 78 -16.69 0.91 -6.29
N PRO A 79 -16.55 2.21 -6.63
CA PRO A 79 -16.49 2.62 -8.03
C PRO A 79 -15.35 1.95 -8.78
N ASN A 80 -15.53 1.75 -10.07
CA ASN A 80 -14.48 1.21 -10.92
C ASN A 80 -13.32 2.19 -11.01
N GLY A 81 -12.11 1.67 -10.99
CA GLY A 81 -10.94 2.52 -11.10
C GLY A 81 -9.73 1.92 -10.39
N LEU A 82 -8.72 2.76 -10.23
CA LEU A 82 -7.48 2.40 -9.56
C LEU A 82 -7.52 2.79 -8.09
N TYR A 83 -7.00 1.90 -7.27
CA TYR A 83 -6.88 2.11 -5.83
C TYR A 83 -5.47 1.80 -5.38
N VAL A 84 -5.08 2.41 -4.28
CA VAL A 84 -3.84 2.09 -3.58
C VAL A 84 -4.22 1.34 -2.32
N VAL A 85 -3.61 0.17 -2.13
CA VAL A 85 -3.91 -0.68 -0.99
C VAL A 85 -2.69 -0.77 -0.11
N GLN A 86 -2.84 -0.41 1.16
CA GLN A 86 -1.79 -0.55 2.16
C GLN A 86 -2.13 -1.70 3.10
N LEU A 87 -1.16 -2.58 3.29
CA LEU A 87 -1.29 -3.71 4.19
C LEU A 87 -0.50 -3.41 5.46
N PHE A 88 -1.19 -3.40 6.59
CA PHE A 88 -0.60 -3.07 7.87
C PHE A 88 -0.34 -4.32 8.69
N GLY A 89 0.81 -4.37 9.34
CA GLY A 89 1.15 -5.46 10.26
C GLY A 89 0.60 -5.25 11.65
N LYS A 90 0.87 -6.21 12.54
CA LYS A 90 0.34 -6.22 13.91
C LYS A 90 0.80 -5.05 14.76
N ASN A 91 1.89 -4.41 14.40
CA ASN A 91 2.41 -3.24 15.09
C ASN A 91 2.04 -1.92 14.41
N ASN A 92 1.02 -1.94 13.55
CA ASN A 92 0.51 -0.79 12.80
C ASN A 92 1.52 -0.20 11.82
N LYS A 93 2.50 -0.98 11.39
CA LYS A 93 3.45 -0.57 10.36
C LYS A 93 2.98 -1.03 8.99
N VAL A 94 3.21 -0.20 7.99
CA VAL A 94 2.92 -0.56 6.61
C VAL A 94 3.88 -1.64 6.16
N LEU A 95 3.35 -2.80 5.81
CA LEU A 95 4.15 -3.91 5.30
C LEU A 95 4.42 -3.78 3.81
N THR A 96 3.40 -3.38 3.06
CA THR A 96 3.51 -3.21 1.62
C THR A 96 2.41 -2.29 1.13
N THR A 97 2.65 -1.66 -0.02
CA THR A 97 1.70 -0.81 -0.73
C THR A 97 1.57 -1.34 -2.15
N GLN A 98 0.36 -1.61 -2.59
CA GLN A 98 0.10 -2.21 -3.88
C GLN A 98 -1.02 -1.48 -4.61
N ARG A 99 -1.01 -1.57 -5.93
CA ARG A 99 -2.09 -1.04 -6.76
C ARG A 99 -3.17 -2.10 -6.93
N LEU A 100 -4.41 -1.65 -6.99
CA LEU A 100 -5.55 -2.52 -7.23
C LEU A 100 -6.42 -1.89 -8.30
N THR A 101 -6.80 -2.69 -9.29
CA THR A 101 -7.74 -2.26 -10.32
C THR A 101 -9.10 -2.87 -10.03
N LYS A 102 -10.12 -2.01 -9.88
CA LYS A 102 -11.51 -2.43 -9.69
C LYS A 102 -12.27 -2.25 -11.01
N LYS A 103 -12.86 -3.31 -11.46
CA LYS A 103 -13.66 -3.32 -12.71
C LYS A 103 -15.14 -3.43 -12.46
#